data_bf96613acc7a92274b31fcfd4c520cbd
#
_entry.id   bf96613acc7a92274b31fcfd4c520cbd
#
_cell.length_a   1.000
_cell.length_b   1.000
_cell.length_c   1.000
_cell.angle_alpha   90.00
_cell.angle_beta   90.00
_cell.angle_gamma   90.00
#
_symmetry.space_group_name_H-M   'P 1'
#
loop_
_entity.id
_entity.type
_entity.pdbx_description
1 polymer ?
#
loop_
_entity_poly.entity_id
_entity_poly.type
_entity_poly.pdbx_seq_one_letter_code
_entity_poly.pdbx_strand_id
1 'polypeptide(L)'
;MIIYFGIGTNLGDREHNLSTALRLLDARVGTRMALSSIYRSQAQGFESENDFANIVAVYATGYSQEELLEITQEVERQMGRTQKSVDGIYHDRVIDIDLLLAYDKGVSITHQSAALTLPHPRMHERDFVMIPLREVRRQLS
;
A
#
# COMPACT_ATOMS: atom_id res chain seq x y z
N MET A 1 -6.70 -15.98 -0.96
CA MET A 1 -5.60 -15.20 -1.57
C MET A 1 -4.84 -14.45 -0.49
N ILE A 2 -3.55 -14.31 -0.65
CA ILE A 2 -2.70 -13.49 0.22
C ILE A 2 -2.33 -12.23 -0.57
N ILE A 3 -2.58 -11.06 0.00
CA ILE A 3 -2.31 -9.78 -0.65
C ILE A 3 -1.34 -8.93 0.18
N TYR A 4 -0.39 -8.28 -0.48
CA TYR A 4 0.57 -7.38 0.12
C TYR A 4 0.23 -5.95 -0.31
N PHE A 5 0.00 -5.07 0.66
CA PHE A 5 -0.25 -3.65 0.43
C PHE A 5 0.94 -2.81 0.84
N GLY A 6 1.28 -1.82 0.02
CA GLY A 6 2.14 -0.72 0.43
C GLY A 6 1.25 0.46 0.83
N ILE A 7 1.47 1.01 2.00
CA ILE A 7 0.64 2.10 2.54
C ILE A 7 1.57 3.26 2.91
N GLY A 8 1.30 4.43 2.36
CA GLY A 8 2.13 5.60 2.57
C GLY A 8 1.32 6.86 2.85
N THR A 9 1.93 7.78 3.58
CA THR A 9 1.33 9.07 3.93
C THR A 9 2.44 10.10 4.16
N ASN A 10 2.20 11.36 3.79
CA ASN A 10 3.12 12.45 4.10
C ASN A 10 2.43 13.75 4.52
N LEU A 11 1.16 13.68 4.94
CA LEU A 11 0.41 14.82 5.42
C LEU A 11 -0.14 14.56 6.82
N GLY A 12 -0.09 15.58 7.65
CA GLY A 12 -0.68 15.55 8.99
C GLY A 12 0.01 14.58 9.93
N ASP A 13 -0.78 13.97 10.81
CA ASP A 13 -0.30 12.95 11.75
C ASP A 13 -0.15 11.62 11.01
N ARG A 14 1.06 11.32 10.60
CA ARG A 14 1.35 10.17 9.74
C ARG A 14 1.06 8.85 10.43
N GLU A 15 1.44 8.72 11.71
CA GLU A 15 1.18 7.49 12.46
C GLU A 15 -0.32 7.26 12.64
N HIS A 16 -1.08 8.31 12.91
CA HIS A 16 -2.53 8.22 13.00
C HIS A 16 -3.15 7.83 11.66
N ASN A 17 -2.66 8.41 10.56
CA ASN A 17 -3.16 8.07 9.22
C ASN A 17 -2.92 6.60 8.87
N LEU A 18 -1.72 6.10 9.17
CA LEU A 18 -1.42 4.67 8.95
C LEU A 18 -2.30 3.77 9.80
N SER A 19 -2.47 4.12 11.07
CA SER A 19 -3.33 3.38 11.99
C SER A 19 -4.78 3.35 11.52
N THR A 20 -5.30 4.48 11.04
CA THR A 20 -6.66 4.58 10.51
C THR A 20 -6.82 3.71 9.26
N ALA A 21 -5.86 3.77 8.34
CA ALA A 21 -5.89 2.94 7.13
C ALA A 21 -5.91 1.46 7.48
N LEU A 22 -5.07 1.03 8.42
CA LEU A 22 -5.03 -0.37 8.86
C LEU A 22 -6.36 -0.80 9.48
N ARG A 23 -6.96 0.04 10.31
CA ARG A 23 -8.27 -0.27 10.91
C ARG A 23 -9.33 -0.47 9.83
N LEU A 24 -9.36 0.38 8.82
CA LEU A 24 -10.33 0.28 7.72
C LEU A 24 -10.06 -0.96 6.87
N LEU A 25 -8.80 -1.27 6.59
CA LEU A 25 -8.45 -2.47 5.84
C LEU A 25 -8.76 -3.73 6.64
N ASP A 26 -8.45 -3.76 7.94
CA ASP A 26 -8.78 -4.89 8.82
C ASP A 26 -10.29 -5.20 8.81
N ALA A 27 -11.12 -4.17 8.72
CA ALA A 27 -12.57 -4.33 8.73
C ALA A 27 -13.12 -4.82 7.38
N ARG A 28 -12.43 -4.55 6.27
CA ARG A 28 -13.00 -4.73 4.93
C ARG A 28 -12.30 -5.78 4.08
N VAL A 29 -11.02 -6.04 4.32
CA VAL A 29 -10.23 -6.92 3.44
C VAL A 29 -10.22 -8.36 3.93
N GLY A 30 -9.91 -8.55 5.20
CA GLY A 30 -9.78 -9.89 5.77
C GLY A 30 -8.89 -9.87 7.00
N THR A 31 -8.13 -10.95 7.19
CA THR A 31 -7.27 -11.13 8.36
C THR A 31 -5.87 -10.62 8.07
N ARG A 32 -5.39 -9.67 8.87
CA ARG A 32 -4.02 -9.17 8.75
C ARG A 32 -3.04 -10.22 9.30
N MET A 33 -2.10 -10.62 8.48
CA MET A 33 -1.14 -11.69 8.78
C MET A 33 0.24 -11.16 9.20
N ALA A 34 0.62 -9.99 8.70
CA ALA A 34 1.91 -9.39 9.00
C ALA A 34 1.86 -7.88 8.80
N LEU A 35 2.71 -7.17 9.51
CA LEU A 35 2.83 -5.72 9.43
C LEU A 35 4.29 -5.33 9.65
N SER A 36 4.83 -4.48 8.78
CA SER A 36 6.18 -3.96 8.93
C SER A 36 6.24 -2.84 9.96
N SER A 37 7.45 -2.50 10.38
CA SER A 37 7.74 -1.23 11.05
C SER A 37 7.54 -0.09 10.06
N ILE A 38 7.42 1.13 10.58
CA ILE A 38 7.31 2.34 9.75
C ILE A 38 8.68 2.65 9.16
N TYR A 39 8.72 2.81 7.84
CA TYR A 39 9.89 3.27 7.10
C TYR A 39 9.67 4.74 6.73
N ARG A 40 10.58 5.61 7.17
CA ARG A 40 10.49 7.04 6.87
C ARG A 40 11.45 7.40 5.75
N SER A 41 10.97 8.19 4.80
CA SER A 41 11.74 8.61 3.64
C SER A 41 11.42 10.05 3.26
N GLN A 42 12.35 10.68 2.55
CA GLN A 42 12.12 12.01 2.02
C GLN A 42 11.19 11.94 0.81
N ALA A 43 10.47 13.04 0.56
CA ALA A 43 9.62 13.14 -0.62
C ALA A 43 10.46 13.02 -1.90
N GLN A 44 9.96 12.25 -2.88
CA GLN A 44 10.63 12.02 -4.15
C GLN A 44 9.70 12.43 -5.30
N GLY A 45 10.29 13.02 -6.34
CA GLY A 45 9.56 13.40 -7.54
C GLY A 45 8.80 14.71 -7.43
N PHE A 46 8.92 15.43 -6.31
CA PHE A 46 8.33 16.74 -6.10
C PHE A 46 9.00 17.44 -4.91
N GLU A 47 8.88 18.76 -4.86
CA GLU A 47 9.38 19.53 -3.73
C GLU A 47 8.36 19.49 -2.59
N SER A 48 8.79 18.99 -1.44
CA SER A 48 7.98 18.96 -0.23
C SER A 48 8.90 18.85 0.98
N GLU A 49 8.54 19.55 2.06
CA GLU A 49 9.21 19.42 3.36
C GLU A 49 8.65 18.25 4.17
N ASN A 50 7.57 17.62 3.69
CA ASN A 50 6.89 16.55 4.39
C ASN A 50 7.52 15.20 4.06
N ASP A 51 8.10 14.56 5.06
CA ASP A 51 8.60 13.19 4.90
C ASP A 51 7.45 12.20 4.78
N PHE A 52 7.69 11.13 4.02
CA PHE A 52 6.77 10.00 3.95
C PHE A 52 7.00 9.04 5.11
N ALA A 53 5.91 8.45 5.58
CA ALA A 53 5.91 7.26 6.43
C ALA A 53 5.23 6.13 5.64
N ASN A 54 5.90 5.00 5.53
CA ASN A 54 5.46 3.88 4.71
C ASN A 54 5.49 2.59 5.52
N ILE A 55 4.51 1.72 5.29
CA ILE A 55 4.47 0.37 5.83
C ILE A 55 4.07 -0.61 4.74
N VAL A 56 4.34 -1.90 4.97
CA VAL A 56 3.78 -3.00 4.20
C VAL A 56 2.93 -3.83 5.13
N ALA A 57 1.71 -4.14 4.71
CA ALA A 57 0.78 -4.99 5.45
C ALA A 57 0.34 -6.16 4.57
N VAL A 58 0.19 -7.34 5.18
CA VAL A 58 -0.17 -8.58 4.47
C VAL A 58 -1.48 -9.08 5.02
N TYR A 59 -2.41 -9.43 4.13
CA TYR A 59 -3.74 -9.91 4.49
C TYR A 59 -4.07 -11.22 3.80
N ALA A 60 -4.75 -12.09 4.52
CA ALA A 60 -5.50 -13.20 3.92
C ALA A 60 -6.90 -12.69 3.58
N THR A 61 -7.36 -12.91 2.36
CA THR A 61 -8.63 -12.35 1.87
C THR A 61 -9.36 -13.32 0.96
N GLY A 62 -10.68 -13.19 0.93
CA GLY A 62 -11.52 -13.90 -0.04
C GLY A 62 -11.84 -13.09 -1.30
N TYR A 63 -11.41 -11.84 -1.37
CA TYR A 63 -11.69 -10.97 -2.51
C TYR A 63 -10.68 -11.18 -3.64
N SER A 64 -11.11 -10.87 -4.87
CA SER A 64 -10.23 -10.82 -6.02
C SER A 64 -9.37 -9.55 -6.01
N GLN A 65 -8.32 -9.53 -6.82
CA GLN A 65 -7.47 -8.34 -6.94
C GLN A 65 -8.24 -7.11 -7.44
N GLU A 66 -9.21 -7.30 -8.34
CA GLU A 66 -10.05 -6.20 -8.82
C GLU A 66 -10.94 -5.64 -7.70
N GLU A 67 -11.53 -6.51 -6.90
CA GLU A 67 -12.32 -6.11 -5.73
C GLU A 67 -11.47 -5.39 -4.69
N LEU A 68 -10.25 -5.87 -4.46
CA LEU A 68 -9.31 -5.23 -3.52
C LEU A 68 -8.90 -3.84 -4.00
N LEU A 69 -8.73 -3.65 -5.30
CA LEU A 69 -8.46 -2.31 -5.85
C LEU A 69 -9.59 -1.35 -5.54
N GLU A 70 -10.84 -1.78 -5.73
CA GLU A 70 -12.01 -0.97 -5.39
C GLU A 70 -12.07 -0.64 -3.90
N ILE A 71 -11.80 -1.63 -3.03
CA ILE A 71 -11.81 -1.43 -1.58
C ILE A 71 -10.75 -0.41 -1.18
N THR A 72 -9.52 -0.53 -1.68
CA THR A 72 -8.45 0.40 -1.33
C THR A 72 -8.73 1.82 -1.82
N GLN A 73 -9.32 1.96 -3.00
CA GLN A 73 -9.72 3.27 -3.51
C GLN A 73 -10.82 3.91 -2.66
N GLU A 74 -11.77 3.12 -2.17
CA GLU A 74 -12.80 3.62 -1.26
C GLU A 74 -12.20 4.04 0.09
N VAL A 75 -11.27 3.26 0.63
CA VAL A 75 -10.56 3.64 1.87
C VAL A 75 -9.83 4.96 1.68
N GLU A 76 -9.14 5.12 0.56
CA GLU A 76 -8.45 6.38 0.24
C GLU A 76 -9.43 7.57 0.19
N ARG A 77 -10.56 7.40 -0.47
CA ARG A 77 -11.60 8.45 -0.53
C ARG A 77 -12.17 8.76 0.85
N GLN A 78 -12.44 7.73 1.64
CA GLN A 78 -12.97 7.89 3.00
C GLN A 78 -12.01 8.65 3.90
N MET A 79 -10.70 8.50 3.68
CA MET A 79 -9.68 9.22 4.44
C MET A 79 -9.36 10.60 3.87
N GLY A 80 -10.07 11.05 2.83
CA GLY A 80 -9.96 12.39 2.29
C GLY A 80 -8.99 12.55 1.12
N ARG A 81 -8.49 11.46 0.53
CA ARG A 81 -7.66 11.55 -0.67
C ARG A 81 -8.54 11.83 -1.88
N THR A 82 -8.37 13.00 -2.49
CA THR A 82 -9.17 13.43 -3.64
C THR A 82 -8.41 13.44 -4.95
N GLN A 83 -7.06 13.35 -4.90
CA GLN A 83 -6.21 13.42 -6.10
C GLN A 83 -5.18 12.30 -6.09
N LYS A 84 -4.93 11.76 -7.29
CA LYS A 84 -3.80 10.87 -7.56
C LYS A 84 -2.73 11.65 -8.29
N SER A 85 -1.57 11.02 -8.53
CA SER A 85 -0.54 11.61 -9.38
C SER A 85 -1.12 11.86 -10.78
N VAL A 86 -0.92 13.09 -11.29
CA VAL A 86 -1.38 13.50 -12.60
C VAL A 86 -0.14 13.86 -13.42
N ASP A 87 -0.06 13.33 -14.64
CA ASP A 87 1.06 13.57 -15.57
C ASP A 87 2.43 13.27 -14.94
N GLY A 88 2.50 12.23 -14.10
CA GLY A 88 3.73 11.82 -13.44
C GLY A 88 4.16 12.74 -12.29
N ILE A 89 3.35 13.72 -11.92
CA ILE A 89 3.62 14.63 -10.81
C ILE A 89 3.03 14.05 -9.54
N TYR A 90 3.88 13.85 -8.53
CA TYR A 90 3.44 13.40 -7.21
C TYR A 90 3.02 14.58 -6.36
N HIS A 91 1.98 14.38 -5.56
CA HIS A 91 1.47 15.39 -4.62
C HIS A 91 1.57 14.86 -3.19
N ASP A 92 1.61 15.79 -2.23
CA ASP A 92 1.43 15.44 -0.82
C ASP A 92 0.06 14.80 -0.65
N ARG A 93 -0.03 13.74 0.18
CA ARG A 93 -1.26 12.97 0.31
C ARG A 93 -1.46 12.42 1.71
N VAL A 94 -2.73 12.40 2.14
CA VAL A 94 -3.12 11.84 3.43
C VAL A 94 -2.83 10.34 3.46
N ILE A 95 -3.16 9.64 2.37
CA ILE A 95 -2.95 8.19 2.30
C ILE A 95 -2.81 7.74 0.85
N ASP A 96 -1.98 6.74 0.64
CA ASP A 96 -1.80 6.05 -0.62
C ASP A 96 -1.70 4.56 -0.33
N ILE A 97 -2.53 3.75 -0.97
CA ILE A 97 -2.56 2.31 -0.77
C ILE A 97 -2.34 1.62 -2.12
N ASP A 98 -1.21 0.94 -2.26
CA ASP A 98 -0.84 0.20 -3.46
C ASP A 98 -0.97 -1.29 -3.23
N LEU A 99 -1.56 -2.00 -4.21
CA LEU A 99 -1.46 -3.45 -4.27
C LEU A 99 -0.09 -3.80 -4.83
N LEU A 100 0.73 -4.49 -4.06
CA LEU A 100 2.12 -4.77 -4.43
C LEU A 100 2.26 -6.13 -5.13
N LEU A 101 1.77 -7.17 -4.49
CA LEU A 101 1.80 -8.51 -5.03
C LEU A 101 0.79 -9.39 -4.30
N ALA A 102 0.45 -10.51 -4.92
CA ALA A 102 -0.53 -11.42 -4.36
C ALA A 102 -0.16 -12.88 -4.68
N TYR A 103 -0.60 -13.79 -3.81
CA TYR A 103 -0.43 -15.21 -3.98
C TYR A 103 -1.76 -15.94 -3.76
N ASP A 104 -2.01 -16.94 -4.59
CA ASP A 104 -3.14 -17.85 -4.39
C ASP A 104 -2.58 -19.27 -4.32
N LYS A 105 -2.81 -19.94 -3.18
CA LYS A 105 -2.28 -21.31 -2.93
C LYS A 105 -0.79 -21.41 -3.17
N GLY A 106 -0.04 -20.38 -2.78
CA GLY A 106 1.41 -20.32 -2.92
C GLY A 106 1.91 -19.92 -4.29
N VAL A 107 1.02 -19.66 -5.25
CA VAL A 107 1.40 -19.26 -6.61
C VAL A 107 1.20 -17.76 -6.78
N SER A 108 2.22 -17.08 -7.30
CA SER A 108 2.17 -15.65 -7.56
C SER A 108 1.08 -15.32 -8.59
N ILE A 109 0.25 -14.33 -8.27
CA ILE A 109 -0.78 -13.84 -9.18
C ILE A 109 -0.17 -12.79 -10.09
N THR A 110 -0.33 -12.99 -11.39
CA THR A 110 0.04 -11.99 -12.40
C THR A 110 -1.23 -11.35 -12.95
N HIS A 111 -1.24 -10.02 -12.99
CA HIS A 111 -2.38 -9.26 -13.51
C HIS A 111 -1.85 -8.07 -14.30
N GLN A 112 -2.47 -7.79 -15.45
CA GLN A 112 -2.10 -6.62 -16.24
C GLN A 112 -3.35 -6.03 -16.87
N SER A 113 -3.70 -4.81 -16.42
CA SER A 113 -4.80 -4.04 -16.97
C SER A 113 -4.44 -2.57 -16.89
N ALA A 114 -5.29 -1.71 -17.46
CA ALA A 114 -5.09 -0.26 -17.38
C ALA A 114 -5.10 0.26 -15.93
N ALA A 115 -5.85 -0.39 -15.06
CA ALA A 115 -6.04 0.06 -13.67
C ALA A 115 -5.10 -0.62 -12.68
N LEU A 116 -4.55 -1.80 -13.00
CA LEU A 116 -3.80 -2.61 -12.04
C LEU A 116 -2.77 -3.49 -12.74
N THR A 117 -1.56 -3.50 -12.22
CA THR A 117 -0.51 -4.45 -12.62
C THR A 117 0.03 -5.13 -11.37
N LEU A 118 0.06 -6.47 -11.38
CA LEU A 118 0.64 -7.28 -10.31
C LEU A 118 1.68 -8.25 -10.91
N PRO A 119 2.86 -8.40 -10.30
CA PRO A 119 3.39 -7.58 -9.20
C PRO A 119 3.50 -6.12 -9.61
N HIS A 120 3.50 -5.22 -8.61
CA HIS A 120 3.61 -3.78 -8.87
C HIS A 120 4.89 -3.50 -9.68
N PRO A 121 4.80 -2.79 -10.82
CA PRO A 121 5.91 -2.73 -11.77
C PRO A 121 7.14 -1.98 -11.27
N ARG A 122 6.97 -1.07 -10.29
CA ARG A 122 8.05 -0.22 -9.81
C ARG A 122 8.52 -0.53 -8.40
N MET A 123 7.97 -1.57 -7.76
CA MET A 123 8.27 -1.86 -6.35
C MET A 123 9.74 -2.11 -6.10
N HIS A 124 10.43 -2.81 -7.00
CA HIS A 124 11.84 -3.16 -6.82
C HIS A 124 12.79 -1.97 -6.87
N GLU A 125 12.34 -0.85 -7.40
CA GLU A 125 13.12 0.40 -7.49
C GLU A 125 12.95 1.28 -6.25
N ARG A 126 12.10 0.86 -5.29
CA ARG A 126 11.66 1.71 -4.17
C ARG A 126 12.04 1.09 -2.83
N ASP A 127 13.02 1.67 -2.16
CA ASP A 127 13.44 1.22 -0.82
C ASP A 127 12.30 1.30 0.19
N PHE A 128 11.43 2.31 0.06
CA PHE A 128 10.29 2.48 0.96
C PHE A 128 9.22 1.39 0.77
N VAL A 129 9.33 0.57 -0.25
CA VAL A 129 8.54 -0.64 -0.46
C VAL A 129 9.36 -1.88 -0.11
N MET A 130 10.56 -2.00 -0.66
CA MET A 130 11.34 -3.25 -0.56
C MET A 130 11.86 -3.53 0.85
N ILE A 131 12.25 -2.50 1.60
CA ILE A 131 12.74 -2.70 2.96
C ILE A 131 11.62 -3.21 3.88
N PRO A 132 10.45 -2.54 3.95
CA PRO A 132 9.32 -3.08 4.71
C PRO A 132 8.83 -4.43 4.18
N LEU A 133 8.88 -4.65 2.87
CA LEU A 133 8.47 -5.92 2.27
C LEU A 133 9.32 -7.09 2.77
N ARG A 134 10.63 -6.91 2.82
CA ARG A 134 11.54 -7.95 3.33
C ARG A 134 11.26 -8.25 4.81
N GLU A 135 10.91 -7.24 5.58
CA GLU A 135 10.55 -7.42 6.99
C GLU A 135 9.33 -8.33 7.15
N VAL A 136 8.24 -8.07 6.42
CA VAL A 136 7.04 -8.91 6.51
C VAL A 136 7.29 -10.31 5.98
N ARG A 137 8.13 -10.48 4.97
CA ARG A 137 8.51 -11.81 4.48
C ARG A 137 9.24 -12.61 5.56
N ARG A 138 10.09 -11.97 6.35
CA ARG A 138 10.75 -12.63 7.48
C ARG A 138 9.74 -13.03 8.56
N GLN A 139 8.72 -12.21 8.81
CA GLN A 139 7.67 -12.53 9.78
C GLN A 139 6.86 -13.74 9.34
N LEU A 140 6.68 -13.94 8.03
CA LEU A 140 5.85 -15.00 7.48
C LEU A 140 6.61 -16.30 7.23
N SER A 141 7.92 -16.28 7.29
CA SER A 141 8.74 -17.47 7.04
C SER A 141 8.94 -18.33 8.27
#